data_0ee7c9533fbe8b62097d05f0e8e343c5
#
_entry.id   0ee7c9533fbe8b62097d05f0e8e343c5
#
_cell.length_a   1.000
_cell.length_b   1.000
_cell.length_c   1.000
_cell.angle_alpha   90.00
_cell.angle_beta   90.00
_cell.angle_gamma   90.00
#
_symmetry.space_group_name_H-M   'P 1'
#
loop_
_entity.id
_entity.type
_entity.pdbx_description
1 polymer ?
#
loop_
_entity_poly.entity_id
_entity_poly.type
_entity_poly.pdbx_seq_one_letter_code
_entity_poly.pdbx_strand_id
1 'polypeptide(L)'
;LARIRDGELAAGREEIEIAAGLDPRNSLVRSYLGKAYYEENRDVLAGSQLALAKEADPNDPTPHLYDAIRRQTANQPVEALADLNKSIELNNKRAVYRSKLMLDQDRATRQANLASIFSELGSDREAIAVASDSLNDDPSNYSSHRFLSEAYAKRDRHDIARTSELLQAQLLQPLSLNPSSPELPFTDLSVASASSQAAVFANEYSTMFERDRV
;
A
#
# COMPACT_ATOMS: atom_id res chain seq x y z
N LEU A 1 0.45 -22.43 -15.76
CA LEU A 1 0.84 -21.40 -14.78
C LEU A 1 2.32 -21.49 -14.41
N ALA A 2 2.89 -22.69 -14.18
CA ALA A 2 4.30 -22.85 -13.85
C ALA A 2 5.19 -22.24 -14.95
N ARG A 3 4.95 -22.55 -16.22
CA ARG A 3 5.69 -22.00 -17.37
C ARG A 3 5.65 -20.47 -17.44
N ILE A 4 4.48 -19.86 -17.17
CA ILE A 4 4.37 -18.40 -17.11
C ILE A 4 5.29 -17.83 -16.03
N ARG A 5 5.37 -18.52 -14.90
CA ARG A 5 6.22 -18.13 -13.78
C ARG A 5 7.72 -18.25 -14.09
N ASP A 6 8.07 -19.22 -14.94
CA ASP A 6 9.43 -19.44 -15.42
C ASP A 6 9.82 -18.50 -16.59
N GLY A 7 8.90 -17.61 -17.01
CA GLY A 7 9.11 -16.66 -18.10
C GLY A 7 8.69 -17.14 -19.48
N GLU A 8 8.23 -18.39 -19.62
CA GLU A 8 7.71 -18.95 -20.86
C GLU A 8 6.25 -18.56 -21.09
N LEU A 9 5.98 -17.26 -21.29
CA LEU A 9 4.63 -16.71 -21.32
C LEU A 9 3.80 -17.31 -22.48
N ALA A 10 4.34 -17.36 -23.70
CA ALA A 10 3.63 -17.89 -24.86
C ALA A 10 3.26 -19.38 -24.72
N ALA A 11 4.21 -20.20 -24.30
CA ALA A 11 3.97 -21.65 -24.10
C ALA A 11 2.95 -21.87 -22.95
N GLY A 12 3.04 -21.06 -21.88
CA GLY A 12 2.09 -21.12 -20.78
C GLY A 12 0.69 -20.70 -21.18
N ARG A 13 0.54 -19.71 -22.05
CA ARG A 13 -0.73 -19.27 -22.63
C ARG A 13 -1.36 -20.36 -23.49
N GLU A 14 -0.61 -20.97 -24.39
CA GLU A 14 -1.09 -22.07 -25.27
C GLU A 14 -1.70 -23.22 -24.44
N GLU A 15 -1.04 -23.63 -23.37
CA GLU A 15 -1.58 -24.66 -22.47
C GLU A 15 -2.89 -24.22 -21.80
N ILE A 16 -3.03 -22.94 -21.46
CA ILE A 16 -4.27 -22.42 -20.87
C ILE A 16 -5.37 -22.30 -21.94
N GLU A 17 -5.03 -21.96 -23.20
CA GLU A 17 -5.97 -21.97 -24.33
C GLU A 17 -6.55 -23.37 -24.55
N ILE A 18 -5.70 -24.39 -24.53
CA ILE A 18 -6.15 -25.79 -24.62
C ILE A 18 -7.08 -26.12 -23.48
N ALA A 19 -6.72 -25.76 -22.24
CA ALA A 19 -7.56 -26.00 -21.08
C ALA A 19 -8.92 -25.28 -21.17
N ALA A 20 -8.93 -24.03 -21.66
CA ALA A 20 -10.16 -23.27 -21.88
C ALA A 20 -11.04 -23.86 -23.00
N GLY A 21 -10.42 -24.52 -23.99
CA GLY A 21 -11.12 -25.26 -25.04
C GLY A 21 -11.75 -26.55 -24.52
N LEU A 22 -11.10 -27.22 -23.58
CA LEU A 22 -11.61 -28.46 -22.96
C LEU A 22 -12.74 -28.18 -21.94
N ASP A 23 -12.64 -27.10 -21.20
CA ASP A 23 -13.67 -26.69 -20.24
C ASP A 23 -14.02 -25.18 -20.43
N PRO A 24 -14.87 -24.88 -21.41
CA PRO A 24 -15.21 -23.50 -21.76
C PRO A 24 -15.97 -22.72 -20.69
N ARG A 25 -16.57 -23.38 -19.72
CA ARG A 25 -17.33 -22.75 -18.64
C ARG A 25 -16.57 -22.57 -17.36
N ASN A 26 -15.30 -22.92 -17.33
CA ASN A 26 -14.45 -22.78 -16.16
C ASN A 26 -14.00 -21.31 -16.01
N SER A 27 -14.62 -20.59 -15.08
CA SER A 27 -14.29 -19.21 -14.77
C SER A 27 -12.83 -19.01 -14.42
N LEU A 28 -12.27 -19.91 -13.62
CA LEU A 28 -10.87 -19.82 -13.18
C LEU A 28 -9.88 -19.97 -14.34
N VAL A 29 -10.11 -20.93 -15.23
CA VAL A 29 -9.26 -21.14 -16.43
C VAL A 29 -9.33 -19.92 -17.34
N ARG A 30 -10.53 -19.41 -17.60
CA ARG A 30 -10.72 -18.20 -18.40
C ARG A 30 -10.08 -16.96 -17.77
N SER A 31 -10.13 -16.84 -16.45
CA SER A 31 -9.48 -15.75 -15.73
C SER A 31 -7.97 -15.77 -15.90
N TYR A 32 -7.36 -16.95 -15.85
CA TYR A 32 -5.92 -17.10 -16.11
C TYR A 32 -5.56 -16.89 -17.57
N LEU A 33 -6.44 -17.26 -18.50
CA LEU A 33 -6.25 -16.95 -19.91
C LEU A 33 -6.30 -15.43 -20.16
N GLY A 34 -7.27 -14.76 -19.55
CA GLY A 34 -7.36 -13.30 -19.58
C GLY A 34 -6.10 -12.63 -19.03
N LYS A 35 -5.59 -13.12 -17.89
CA LYS A 35 -4.32 -12.66 -17.33
C LYS A 35 -3.15 -12.89 -18.30
N ALA A 36 -3.04 -14.08 -18.91
CA ALA A 36 -1.96 -14.38 -19.85
C ALA A 36 -1.99 -13.46 -21.08
N TYR A 37 -3.16 -13.18 -21.64
CA TYR A 37 -3.30 -12.20 -22.72
C TYR A 37 -2.94 -10.78 -22.30
N TYR A 38 -3.28 -10.39 -21.05
CA TYR A 38 -2.90 -9.10 -20.50
C TYR A 38 -1.37 -8.95 -20.41
N GLU A 39 -0.67 -9.96 -19.92
CA GLU A 39 0.80 -9.98 -19.84
C GLU A 39 1.46 -9.89 -21.22
N GLU A 40 0.78 -10.38 -22.27
CA GLU A 40 1.20 -10.25 -23.68
C GLU A 40 0.79 -8.90 -24.30
N ASN A 41 0.22 -7.96 -23.56
CA ASN A 41 -0.33 -6.68 -24.04
C ASN A 41 -1.48 -6.85 -25.07
N ARG A 42 -2.23 -7.94 -25.00
CA ARG A 42 -3.39 -8.25 -25.86
C ARG A 42 -4.69 -7.86 -25.14
N ASP A 43 -4.86 -6.59 -24.86
CA ASP A 43 -5.90 -6.06 -23.97
C ASP A 43 -7.33 -6.46 -24.37
N VAL A 44 -7.66 -6.41 -25.66
CA VAL A 44 -9.02 -6.76 -26.16
C VAL A 44 -9.33 -8.24 -25.87
N LEU A 45 -8.38 -9.14 -26.09
CA LEU A 45 -8.56 -10.56 -25.79
C LEU A 45 -8.61 -10.82 -24.29
N ALA A 46 -7.78 -10.13 -23.54
CA ALA A 46 -7.81 -10.19 -22.07
C ALA A 46 -9.20 -9.80 -21.54
N GLY A 47 -9.72 -8.65 -21.95
CA GLY A 47 -11.05 -8.18 -21.56
C GLY A 47 -12.17 -9.15 -21.94
N SER A 48 -12.14 -9.74 -23.16
CA SER A 48 -13.14 -10.70 -23.59
C SER A 48 -13.14 -11.97 -22.75
N GLN A 49 -11.97 -12.52 -22.41
CA GLN A 49 -11.88 -13.73 -21.59
C GLN A 49 -12.32 -13.46 -20.13
N LEU A 50 -11.99 -12.29 -19.59
CA LEU A 50 -12.42 -11.91 -18.25
C LEU A 50 -13.95 -11.67 -18.17
N ALA A 51 -14.55 -11.08 -19.23
CA ALA A 51 -16.02 -10.95 -19.33
C ALA A 51 -16.70 -12.32 -19.34
N LEU A 52 -16.21 -13.25 -20.19
CA LEU A 52 -16.73 -14.62 -20.25
C LEU A 52 -16.52 -15.37 -18.91
N ALA A 53 -15.45 -15.08 -18.18
CA ALA A 53 -15.24 -15.66 -16.86
C ALA A 53 -16.26 -15.16 -15.84
N LYS A 54 -16.56 -13.86 -15.83
CA LYS A 54 -17.59 -13.25 -14.97
C LYS A 54 -18.99 -13.79 -15.28
N GLU A 55 -19.30 -14.07 -16.55
CA GLU A 55 -20.57 -14.67 -16.97
C GLU A 55 -20.65 -16.15 -16.56
N ALA A 56 -19.54 -16.89 -16.67
CA ALA A 56 -19.50 -18.31 -16.32
C ALA A 56 -19.71 -18.53 -14.83
N ASP A 57 -19.13 -17.70 -13.99
CA ASP A 57 -19.37 -17.71 -12.53
C ASP A 57 -19.28 -16.31 -11.93
N PRO A 58 -20.43 -15.69 -11.63
CA PRO A 58 -20.48 -14.36 -11.00
C PRO A 58 -19.95 -14.31 -9.54
N ASN A 59 -19.74 -15.46 -8.91
CA ASN A 59 -19.24 -15.54 -7.55
C ASN A 59 -17.72 -15.73 -7.45
N ASP A 60 -17.04 -15.95 -8.57
CA ASP A 60 -15.59 -16.05 -8.60
C ASP A 60 -14.96 -14.66 -8.45
N PRO A 61 -14.16 -14.40 -7.39
CA PRO A 61 -13.47 -13.12 -7.22
C PRO A 61 -12.31 -12.92 -8.22
N THR A 62 -11.81 -13.98 -8.86
CA THR A 62 -10.59 -13.96 -9.66
C THR A 62 -10.70 -13.10 -10.93
N PRO A 63 -11.76 -13.22 -11.77
CA PRO A 63 -11.87 -12.40 -12.97
C PRO A 63 -12.03 -10.91 -12.65
N HIS A 64 -12.71 -10.58 -11.54
CA HIS A 64 -12.85 -9.20 -11.09
C HIS A 64 -11.50 -8.59 -10.70
N LEU A 65 -10.62 -9.34 -10.01
CA LEU A 65 -9.29 -8.86 -9.67
C LEU A 65 -8.45 -8.56 -10.92
N TYR A 66 -8.40 -9.50 -11.87
CA TYR A 66 -7.58 -9.30 -13.07
C TYR A 66 -8.14 -8.23 -14.01
N ASP A 67 -9.46 -8.07 -14.07
CA ASP A 67 -10.06 -6.99 -14.86
C ASP A 67 -9.83 -5.61 -14.21
N ALA A 68 -9.82 -5.52 -12.88
CA ALA A 68 -9.44 -4.31 -12.18
C ALA A 68 -8.01 -3.89 -12.50
N ILE A 69 -7.04 -4.82 -12.47
CA ILE A 69 -5.65 -4.54 -12.82
C ILE A 69 -5.54 -4.08 -14.28
N ARG A 70 -6.22 -4.76 -15.21
CA ARG A 70 -6.26 -4.40 -16.62
C ARG A 70 -6.82 -3.00 -16.84
N ARG A 71 -7.93 -2.67 -16.18
CA ARG A 71 -8.59 -1.35 -16.29
C ARG A 71 -7.77 -0.24 -15.68
N GLN A 72 -7.09 -0.51 -14.58
CA GLN A 72 -6.18 0.44 -13.96
C GLN A 72 -5.05 0.82 -14.94
N THR A 73 -4.41 -0.14 -15.57
CA THR A 73 -3.36 0.14 -16.59
C THR A 73 -3.90 0.79 -17.86
N ALA A 74 -5.18 0.57 -18.18
CA ALA A 74 -5.87 1.26 -19.27
C ALA A 74 -6.34 2.68 -18.89
N ASN A 75 -5.94 3.21 -17.74
CA ASN A 75 -6.36 4.52 -17.21
C ASN A 75 -7.87 4.66 -17.01
N GLN A 76 -8.52 3.60 -16.52
CA GLN A 76 -9.93 3.53 -16.16
C GLN A 76 -10.08 3.23 -14.66
N PRO A 77 -9.63 4.14 -13.77
CA PRO A 77 -9.56 3.85 -12.34
C PRO A 77 -10.93 3.70 -11.67
N VAL A 78 -11.97 4.33 -12.18
CA VAL A 78 -13.34 4.22 -11.61
C VAL A 78 -13.92 2.83 -11.84
N GLU A 79 -13.78 2.31 -13.04
CA GLU A 79 -14.22 0.95 -13.40
C GLU A 79 -13.35 -0.11 -12.70
N ALA A 80 -12.05 0.16 -12.58
CA ALA A 80 -11.11 -0.67 -11.82
C ALA A 80 -11.52 -0.74 -10.35
N LEU A 81 -11.91 0.38 -9.74
CA LEU A 81 -12.40 0.45 -8.37
C LEU A 81 -13.65 -0.41 -8.16
N ALA A 82 -14.61 -0.35 -9.09
CA ALA A 82 -15.85 -1.15 -9.01
C ALA A 82 -15.55 -2.65 -9.06
N ASP A 83 -14.71 -3.09 -9.99
CA ASP A 83 -14.32 -4.50 -10.10
C ASP A 83 -13.50 -4.97 -8.89
N LEU A 84 -12.61 -4.15 -8.39
CA LEU A 84 -11.78 -4.53 -7.24
C LEU A 84 -12.60 -4.64 -5.96
N ASN A 85 -13.52 -3.72 -5.71
CA ASN A 85 -14.47 -3.82 -4.59
C ASN A 85 -15.30 -5.10 -4.68
N LYS A 86 -15.76 -5.46 -5.88
CA LYS A 86 -16.49 -6.71 -6.09
C LYS A 86 -15.60 -7.92 -5.80
N SER A 87 -14.34 -7.89 -6.20
CA SER A 87 -13.37 -8.95 -5.89
C SER A 87 -13.13 -9.10 -4.38
N ILE A 88 -13.07 -8.00 -3.63
CA ILE A 88 -12.91 -8.01 -2.17
C ILE A 88 -14.15 -8.59 -1.48
N GLU A 89 -15.35 -8.14 -1.90
CA GLU A 89 -16.63 -8.67 -1.39
C GLU A 89 -16.74 -10.19 -1.57
N LEU A 90 -16.28 -10.69 -2.70
CA LEU A 90 -16.32 -12.11 -3.05
C LEU A 90 -15.14 -12.91 -2.49
N ASN A 91 -14.18 -12.28 -1.82
CA ASN A 91 -12.93 -12.92 -1.39
C ASN A 91 -13.17 -14.20 -0.57
N ASN A 92 -14.13 -14.19 0.34
CA ASN A 92 -14.42 -15.34 1.19
C ASN A 92 -14.92 -16.55 0.38
N LYS A 93 -15.52 -16.33 -0.80
CA LYS A 93 -15.99 -17.38 -1.71
C LYS A 93 -14.85 -18.07 -2.45
N ARG A 94 -13.67 -17.46 -2.51
CA ARG A 94 -12.48 -18.03 -3.14
C ARG A 94 -12.10 -19.41 -2.59
N ALA A 95 -12.43 -19.69 -1.36
CA ALA A 95 -12.19 -20.99 -0.74
C ALA A 95 -12.82 -22.18 -1.50
N VAL A 96 -13.89 -21.91 -2.26
CA VAL A 96 -14.56 -22.92 -3.11
C VAL A 96 -13.71 -23.22 -4.35
N TYR A 97 -13.01 -22.23 -4.89
CA TYR A 97 -12.26 -22.36 -6.16
C TYR A 97 -10.82 -22.81 -5.97
N ARG A 98 -10.22 -22.53 -4.83
CA ARG A 98 -8.81 -22.82 -4.59
C ARG A 98 -8.57 -23.50 -3.23
N SER A 99 -8.49 -22.72 -2.18
CA SER A 99 -8.14 -23.16 -0.84
C SER A 99 -8.50 -22.07 0.16
N LYS A 100 -8.83 -22.47 1.38
CA LYS A 100 -8.95 -21.53 2.51
C LYS A 100 -7.60 -20.99 2.95
N LEU A 101 -6.54 -21.68 2.59
CA LEU A 101 -5.19 -21.23 2.89
C LEU A 101 -4.89 -19.92 2.18
N MET A 102 -4.27 -18.97 2.88
CA MET A 102 -3.84 -17.68 2.32
C MET A 102 -4.99 -16.71 1.92
N LEU A 103 -6.19 -16.87 2.47
CA LEU A 103 -7.29 -15.91 2.22
C LEU A 103 -6.95 -14.52 2.72
N ASP A 104 -6.25 -14.40 3.86
CA ASP A 104 -5.84 -13.11 4.41
C ASP A 104 -4.79 -12.45 3.53
N GLN A 105 -3.83 -13.22 3.01
CA GLN A 105 -2.83 -12.72 2.06
C GLN A 105 -3.47 -12.25 0.74
N ASP A 106 -4.50 -12.95 0.27
CA ASP A 106 -5.23 -12.54 -0.92
C ASP A 106 -6.05 -11.27 -0.68
N ARG A 107 -6.68 -11.15 0.50
CA ARG A 107 -7.38 -9.93 0.88
C ARG A 107 -6.39 -8.77 0.96
N ALA A 108 -5.27 -8.96 1.64
CA ALA A 108 -4.23 -7.96 1.76
C ALA A 108 -3.69 -7.51 0.38
N THR A 109 -3.50 -8.44 -0.55
CA THR A 109 -3.07 -8.11 -1.92
C THR A 109 -4.12 -7.27 -2.66
N ARG A 110 -5.41 -7.57 -2.51
CA ARG A 110 -6.48 -6.78 -3.11
C ARG A 110 -6.59 -5.40 -2.50
N GLN A 111 -6.43 -5.29 -1.19
CA GLN A 111 -6.41 -4.00 -0.49
C GLN A 111 -5.19 -3.16 -0.91
N ALA A 112 -4.02 -3.75 -1.11
CA ALA A 112 -2.85 -3.05 -1.64
C ALA A 112 -3.12 -2.45 -3.03
N ASN A 113 -3.78 -3.21 -3.92
CA ASN A 113 -4.20 -2.71 -5.23
C ASN A 113 -5.27 -1.61 -5.10
N LEU A 114 -6.20 -1.74 -4.16
CA LEU A 114 -7.23 -0.73 -3.88
C LEU A 114 -6.60 0.58 -3.41
N ALA A 115 -5.59 0.50 -2.55
CA ALA A 115 -4.84 1.67 -2.11
C ALA A 115 -4.16 2.41 -3.29
N SER A 116 -3.59 1.66 -4.23
CA SER A 116 -3.01 2.25 -5.45
C SER A 116 -4.06 3.00 -6.28
N ILE A 117 -5.25 2.42 -6.49
CA ILE A 117 -6.34 3.07 -7.24
C ILE A 117 -6.83 4.33 -6.51
N PHE A 118 -7.01 4.29 -5.18
CA PHE A 118 -7.38 5.49 -4.43
C PHE A 118 -6.34 6.61 -4.53
N SER A 119 -5.06 6.27 -4.53
CA SER A 119 -3.99 7.26 -4.73
C SER A 119 -4.03 7.87 -6.15
N GLU A 120 -4.32 7.08 -7.18
CA GLU A 120 -4.50 7.57 -8.55
C GLU A 120 -5.72 8.49 -8.69
N LEU A 121 -6.77 8.24 -7.91
CA LEU A 121 -7.95 9.10 -7.83
C LEU A 121 -7.73 10.36 -6.95
N GLY A 122 -6.56 10.52 -6.34
CA GLY A 122 -6.25 11.63 -5.46
C GLY A 122 -6.79 11.52 -4.04
N SER A 123 -7.30 10.35 -3.67
CA SER A 123 -7.82 10.05 -2.32
C SER A 123 -6.74 9.47 -1.42
N ASP A 124 -5.68 10.25 -1.16
CA ASP A 124 -4.48 9.77 -0.44
C ASP A 124 -4.78 9.30 0.99
N ARG A 125 -5.77 9.87 1.65
CA ARG A 125 -6.15 9.48 3.02
C ARG A 125 -6.74 8.08 3.05
N GLU A 126 -7.67 7.81 2.16
CA GLU A 126 -8.32 6.53 1.97
C GLU A 126 -7.31 5.47 1.52
N ALA A 127 -6.41 5.85 0.61
CA ALA A 127 -5.33 4.99 0.14
C ALA A 127 -4.43 4.52 1.29
N ILE A 128 -4.01 5.43 2.17
CA ILE A 128 -3.19 5.08 3.34
C ILE A 128 -3.97 4.23 4.35
N ALA A 129 -5.24 4.53 4.59
CA ALA A 129 -6.07 3.74 5.50
C ALA A 129 -6.19 2.29 5.00
N VAL A 130 -6.54 2.10 3.73
CA VAL A 130 -6.68 0.77 3.12
C VAL A 130 -5.35 0.01 3.09
N ALA A 131 -4.23 0.69 2.79
CA ALA A 131 -2.91 0.05 2.84
C ALA A 131 -2.52 -0.37 4.26
N SER A 132 -2.90 0.42 5.26
CA SER A 132 -2.68 0.06 6.67
C SER A 132 -3.54 -1.14 7.09
N ASP A 133 -4.80 -1.19 6.66
CA ASP A 133 -5.69 -2.33 6.90
C ASP A 133 -5.18 -3.60 6.24
N SER A 134 -4.59 -3.48 5.04
CA SER A 134 -3.91 -4.60 4.39
C SER A 134 -2.79 -5.21 5.23
N LEU A 135 -2.03 -4.39 5.98
CA LEU A 135 -0.99 -4.88 6.88
C LEU A 135 -1.54 -5.48 8.18
N ASN A 136 -2.78 -5.12 8.57
CA ASN A 136 -3.47 -5.81 9.67
C ASN A 136 -3.87 -7.23 9.28
N ASP A 137 -4.29 -7.44 8.02
CA ASP A 137 -4.63 -8.76 7.48
C ASP A 137 -3.39 -9.62 7.20
N ASP A 138 -2.35 -9.01 6.60
CA ASP A 138 -1.05 -9.66 6.34
C ASP A 138 0.11 -8.70 6.59
N PRO A 139 0.76 -8.77 7.77
CA PRO A 139 1.91 -7.93 8.09
C PRO A 139 3.13 -8.13 7.18
N SER A 140 3.18 -9.22 6.43
CA SER A 140 4.28 -9.50 5.49
C SER A 140 4.06 -8.96 4.08
N ASN A 141 2.93 -8.27 3.82
CA ASN A 141 2.58 -7.78 2.50
C ASN A 141 3.53 -6.68 2.03
N TYR A 142 4.47 -7.06 1.17
CA TYR A 142 5.48 -6.15 0.62
C TYR A 142 4.88 -4.98 -0.15
N SER A 143 3.79 -5.21 -0.92
CA SER A 143 3.16 -4.17 -1.73
C SER A 143 2.59 -3.05 -0.87
N SER A 144 1.95 -3.38 0.25
CA SER A 144 1.40 -2.40 1.19
C SER A 144 2.49 -1.64 1.92
N HIS A 145 3.56 -2.31 2.36
CA HIS A 145 4.72 -1.64 2.95
C HIS A 145 5.36 -0.65 1.99
N ARG A 146 5.59 -1.06 0.75
CA ARG A 146 6.14 -0.20 -0.29
C ARG A 146 5.24 1.01 -0.56
N PHE A 147 3.93 0.77 -0.74
CA PHE A 147 2.97 1.84 -0.97
C PHE A 147 2.97 2.87 0.17
N LEU A 148 2.91 2.43 1.44
CA LEU A 148 2.95 3.32 2.60
C LEU A 148 4.26 4.09 2.68
N SER A 149 5.40 3.45 2.41
CA SER A 149 6.70 4.12 2.36
C SER A 149 6.70 5.25 1.33
N GLU A 150 6.21 4.99 0.12
CA GLU A 150 6.11 5.99 -0.95
C GLU A 150 5.10 7.10 -0.61
N ALA A 151 3.95 6.75 -0.05
CA ALA A 151 2.91 7.71 0.35
C ALA A 151 3.39 8.64 1.47
N TYR A 152 4.07 8.12 2.48
CA TYR A 152 4.64 8.93 3.55
C TYR A 152 5.85 9.75 3.10
N ALA A 153 6.64 9.27 2.15
CA ALA A 153 7.75 10.03 1.58
C ALA A 153 7.29 11.27 0.78
N LYS A 154 6.11 11.21 0.18
CA LYS A 154 5.50 12.33 -0.55
C LYS A 154 4.90 13.41 0.35
N ARG A 155 4.62 13.09 1.62
CA ARG A 155 4.08 14.07 2.56
C ARG A 155 5.13 15.07 2.96
N ASP A 156 4.74 16.34 3.00
CA ASP A 156 5.57 17.39 3.55
C ASP A 156 5.95 17.01 4.99
N ARG A 157 7.23 16.91 5.23
CA ARG A 157 7.76 16.65 6.56
C ARG A 157 7.68 17.96 7.32
N HIS A 158 6.74 18.07 8.23
CA HIS A 158 6.76 19.14 9.20
C HIS A 158 7.90 18.85 10.18
N ASP A 159 9.03 19.54 10.00
CA ASP A 159 10.21 19.39 10.89
C ASP A 159 9.85 19.69 12.35
N ILE A 160 8.83 20.49 12.57
CA ILE A 160 8.24 20.80 13.90
C ILE A 160 7.75 19.54 14.62
N ALA A 161 7.26 18.53 13.91
CA ALA A 161 6.81 17.27 14.52
C ALA A 161 7.97 16.41 15.06
N ARG A 162 9.21 16.75 14.75
CA ARG A 162 10.41 16.06 15.23
C ARG A 162 11.10 16.76 16.40
N THR A 163 10.74 17.99 16.67
CA THR A 163 11.24 18.69 17.86
C THR A 163 10.52 18.15 19.08
N SER A 164 11.27 17.90 20.16
CA SER A 164 10.64 17.46 21.40
C SER A 164 9.62 18.51 21.85
N GLU A 165 8.52 18.08 22.48
CA GLU A 165 7.49 18.99 23.01
C GLU A 165 8.10 20.02 23.94
N LEU A 166 9.13 19.65 24.67
CA LEU A 166 9.88 20.54 25.57
C LEU A 166 10.59 21.65 24.80
N LEU A 167 11.28 21.32 23.70
CA LEU A 167 11.94 22.30 22.84
C LEU A 167 10.93 23.24 22.20
N GLN A 168 9.82 22.70 21.74
CA GLN A 168 8.75 23.47 21.13
C GLN A 168 8.11 24.43 22.14
N ALA A 169 7.87 23.98 23.38
CA ALA A 169 7.39 24.81 24.46
C ALA A 169 8.38 25.94 24.80
N GLN A 170 9.68 25.65 24.76
CA GLN A 170 10.72 26.66 25.02
C GLN A 170 10.83 27.68 23.90
N LEU A 171 10.76 27.27 22.64
CA LEU A 171 10.79 28.18 21.50
C LEU A 171 9.57 29.09 21.43
N LEU A 172 8.43 28.65 21.97
CA LEU A 172 7.19 29.41 22.05
C LEU A 172 7.08 30.25 23.30
N GLN A 173 7.98 30.14 24.28
CA GLN A 173 7.99 31.02 25.46
C GLN A 173 8.29 32.45 25.03
N PRO A 174 7.51 33.43 25.55
CA PRO A 174 7.81 34.81 25.29
C PRO A 174 9.17 35.15 25.90
N LEU A 175 10.01 35.79 25.12
CA LEU A 175 11.29 36.32 25.60
C LEU A 175 10.99 37.30 26.75
N SER A 176 11.49 36.99 27.92
CA SER A 176 11.38 37.93 29.05
C SER A 176 12.23 39.17 28.74
N LEU A 177 11.58 40.26 28.46
CA LEU A 177 12.22 41.56 28.27
C LEU A 177 12.53 42.29 29.55
N ASN A 178 12.42 41.61 30.70
CA ASN A 178 12.69 42.22 31.99
C ASN A 178 14.21 42.26 32.25
N PRO A 179 14.87 43.40 32.14
CA PRO A 179 16.32 43.53 32.30
C PRO A 179 16.79 43.31 33.74
N SER A 180 15.86 43.20 34.70
CA SER A 180 16.18 42.95 36.09
C SER A 180 16.31 41.45 36.45
N SER A 181 15.97 40.56 35.52
CA SER A 181 16.14 39.12 35.67
C SER A 181 17.13 38.62 34.63
N PRO A 182 18.42 38.55 34.96
CA PRO A 182 19.44 38.08 34.02
C PRO A 182 19.36 36.56 33.81
N GLU A 183 18.49 35.89 34.50
CA GLU A 183 18.26 34.45 34.30
C GLU A 183 17.31 34.28 33.12
N LEU A 184 17.89 34.03 31.95
CA LEU A 184 17.15 33.50 30.84
C LEU A 184 16.50 32.20 31.28
N PRO A 185 15.22 31.92 30.93
CA PRO A 185 14.59 30.65 31.24
C PRO A 185 15.40 29.47 30.68
N PHE A 186 16.32 29.73 29.79
CA PHE A 186 17.31 28.77 29.26
C PHE A 186 18.43 28.44 30.24
N THR A 187 18.81 29.35 31.15
CA THR A 187 19.89 29.08 32.07
C THR A 187 19.46 28.18 33.23
N ASP A 188 18.20 28.19 33.57
CA ASP A 188 17.65 27.24 34.56
C ASP A 188 17.50 25.81 34.00
N LEU A 189 17.36 25.68 32.72
CA LEU A 189 17.33 24.40 32.01
C LEU A 189 18.73 23.95 31.61
N SER A 190 19.66 24.89 31.49
CA SER A 190 21.03 24.56 31.24
C SER A 190 21.65 24.02 32.51
N VAL A 191 21.90 22.74 32.54
CA VAL A 191 23.08 22.20 33.19
C VAL A 191 23.09 22.15 34.71
N ALA A 192 22.54 23.14 35.39
CA ALA A 192 22.70 23.22 36.84
C ALA A 192 21.65 22.40 37.61
N SER A 193 20.51 22.16 36.99
CA SER A 193 19.58 21.22 37.59
C SER A 193 19.98 19.82 37.18
N ALA A 194 20.52 19.09 38.11
CA ALA A 194 20.75 17.64 37.96
C ALA A 194 19.46 16.83 37.82
N SER A 195 18.42 17.43 37.25
CA SER A 195 17.21 16.71 36.90
C SER A 195 17.49 15.88 35.62
N SER A 196 17.12 14.63 35.67
CA SER A 196 17.30 13.68 34.56
C SER A 196 16.77 14.20 33.22
N GLN A 197 15.79 15.09 33.24
CA GLN A 197 15.20 15.68 32.04
C GLN A 197 16.11 16.72 31.38
N ALA A 198 16.83 17.54 32.14
CA ALA A 198 17.79 18.49 31.58
C ALA A 198 19.02 17.79 30.98
N ALA A 199 19.44 16.68 31.58
CA ALA A 199 20.53 15.88 31.05
C ALA A 199 20.18 15.17 29.73
N VAL A 200 18.93 14.70 29.59
CA VAL A 200 18.44 14.11 28.34
C VAL A 200 18.37 15.17 27.24
N PHE A 201 17.91 16.36 27.58
CA PHE A 201 17.80 17.45 26.62
C PHE A 201 19.17 17.97 26.15
N ALA A 202 20.14 18.13 27.05
CA ALA A 202 21.50 18.49 26.70
C ALA A 202 22.18 17.42 25.83
N ASN A 203 21.84 16.16 26.05
CA ASN A 203 22.39 15.05 25.28
C ASN A 203 21.78 14.97 23.87
N GLU A 204 20.50 15.26 23.70
CA GLU A 204 19.86 15.37 22.36
C GLU A 204 20.44 16.52 21.55
N TYR A 205 20.79 17.63 22.19
CA TYR A 205 21.41 18.77 21.54
C TYR A 205 22.87 18.51 21.17
N SER A 206 23.63 17.87 22.04
CA SER A 206 25.06 17.58 21.77
C SER A 206 25.23 16.65 20.58
N THR A 207 24.32 15.69 20.39
CA THR A 207 24.36 14.78 19.25
C THR A 207 24.04 15.45 17.91
N MET A 208 23.32 16.56 17.90
CA MET A 208 23.06 17.35 16.68
C MET A 208 24.30 18.17 16.26
N PHE A 209 25.07 18.66 17.22
CA PHE A 209 26.24 19.50 16.94
C PHE A 209 27.56 18.71 16.81
N GLU A 210 27.63 17.50 17.32
CA GLU A 210 28.82 16.64 17.15
C GLU A 210 28.98 16.07 15.73
N ARG A 211 27.90 16.07 14.93
CA ARG A 211 27.94 15.55 13.55
C ARG A 211 28.64 16.47 12.54
N ASP A 212 28.87 17.73 12.86
CA ASP A 212 29.51 18.70 11.96
C ASP A 212 31.01 18.92 12.28
N ARG A 213 31.64 18.04 13.06
CA ARG A 213 33.08 18.10 13.39
C ARG A 213 33.87 16.92 12.80
N VAL A 214 33.62 16.61 11.53
CA VAL A 214 34.52 15.74 10.75
C VAL A 214 34.98 16.47 9.52
#